data_0cc164bd3d28a6c2820e86a2aedf09f0
#
_entry.id   0cc164bd3d28a6c2820e86a2aedf09f0
#
_cell.length_a   1.000
_cell.length_b   1.000
_cell.length_c   1.000
_cell.angle_alpha   90.00
_cell.angle_beta   90.00
_cell.angle_gamma   90.00
#
_symmetry.space_group_name_H-M   'P 1'
#
loop_
_entity.id
_entity.type
_entity.pdbx_description
1 polymer ?
#
loop_
_entity_poly.entity_id
_entity_poly.type
_entity_poly.pdbx_seq_one_letter_code
_entity_poly.pdbx_strand_id
1 'polypeptide(L)'
;MQRVIAAAVADARALIEGGMDALLIENHGDAPFTPGRVEPATVAALAVVAREVRAAVPGTTLGINVLKNDARAALAVACAVGAHFIRVNVHAGAVVADQGLVQADAYHTLRDRRLLGADVRIFADVGGKHASPLAPVDLEQHARDLRHRGLADGLVVSGPATGAATSLADVKRVRSAVPDVPVLVGSGATPETAAELLSIADGLIVGTAVKRQGDVASSVDPERVRRLVAAAR
;
A
#
# COMPACT_ATOMS: atom_id res chain seq x y z
N MET A 1 -18.74 13.97 2.09
CA MET A 1 -17.33 14.32 2.28
C MET A 1 -16.95 14.52 3.75
N GLN A 2 -17.59 15.41 4.53
CA GLN A 2 -17.19 15.70 5.92
C GLN A 2 -17.12 14.46 6.83
N ARG A 3 -18.07 13.52 6.74
CA ARG A 3 -18.02 12.26 7.51
C ARG A 3 -16.83 11.38 7.15
N VAL A 4 -16.45 11.34 5.87
CA VAL A 4 -15.29 10.57 5.39
C VAL A 4 -14.01 11.18 5.95
N ILE A 5 -13.87 12.51 5.88
CA ILE A 5 -12.74 13.23 6.44
C ILE A 5 -12.62 12.97 7.95
N ALA A 6 -13.71 13.15 8.69
CA ALA A 6 -13.71 12.95 10.13
C ALA A 6 -13.30 11.52 10.53
N ALA A 7 -13.78 10.50 9.82
CA ALA A 7 -13.42 9.11 10.04
C ALA A 7 -11.94 8.86 9.73
N ALA A 8 -11.44 9.34 8.58
CA ALA A 8 -10.04 9.17 8.19
C ALA A 8 -9.07 9.87 9.18
N VAL A 9 -9.41 11.07 9.63
CA VAL A 9 -8.62 11.80 10.63
C VAL A 9 -8.62 11.09 11.98
N ALA A 10 -9.78 10.56 12.42
CA ALA A 10 -9.88 9.81 13.67
C ALA A 10 -9.03 8.52 13.60
N ASP A 11 -9.13 7.77 12.51
CA ASP A 11 -8.32 6.57 12.29
C ASP A 11 -6.82 6.90 12.25
N ALA A 12 -6.43 7.97 11.55
CA ALA A 12 -5.03 8.41 11.46
C ALA A 12 -4.44 8.74 12.83
N ARG A 13 -5.17 9.50 13.65
CA ARG A 13 -4.73 9.81 15.03
C ARG A 13 -4.59 8.55 15.87
N ALA A 14 -5.57 7.67 15.84
CA ALA A 14 -5.54 6.41 16.59
C ALA A 14 -4.35 5.53 16.20
N LEU A 15 -3.99 5.48 14.92
CA LEU A 15 -2.83 4.73 14.43
C LEU A 15 -1.51 5.34 14.95
N ILE A 16 -1.33 6.65 14.83
CA ILE A 16 -0.09 7.31 15.23
C ILE A 16 0.06 7.35 16.77
N GLU A 17 -1.00 7.66 17.51
CA GLU A 17 -1.03 7.61 18.97
C GLU A 17 -0.78 6.18 19.51
N GLY A 18 -1.17 5.17 18.72
CA GLY A 18 -0.88 3.76 19.02
C GLY A 18 0.54 3.31 18.69
N GLY A 19 1.34 4.17 18.03
CA GLY A 19 2.77 3.94 17.77
C GLY A 19 3.10 3.43 16.36
N MET A 20 2.20 3.59 15.40
CA MET A 20 2.54 3.31 13.99
C MET A 20 3.51 4.37 13.44
N ASP A 21 4.48 3.94 12.63
CA ASP A 21 5.54 4.80 12.10
C ASP A 21 5.11 5.57 10.83
N ALA A 22 4.12 5.05 10.10
CA ALA A 22 3.64 5.62 8.85
C ALA A 22 2.16 5.31 8.60
N LEU A 23 1.55 6.07 7.71
CA LEU A 23 0.18 5.88 7.26
C LEU A 23 0.12 5.64 5.76
N LEU A 24 -0.79 4.79 5.31
CA LEU A 24 -1.14 4.61 3.90
C LEU A 24 -2.63 4.88 3.73
N ILE A 25 -2.98 5.88 2.91
CA ILE A 25 -4.36 6.23 2.57
C ILE A 25 -4.73 5.53 1.27
N GLU A 26 -5.85 4.79 1.32
CA GLU A 26 -6.41 4.05 0.19
C GLU A 26 -7.89 4.37 0.02
N ASN A 27 -8.38 4.42 -1.23
CA ASN A 27 -9.80 4.55 -1.54
C ASN A 27 -10.56 3.22 -1.42
N HIS A 28 -10.28 2.45 -0.37
CA HIS A 28 -10.83 1.10 -0.18
C HIS A 28 -12.36 1.05 -0.16
N GLY A 29 -13.02 2.14 0.25
CA GLY A 29 -14.47 2.26 0.27
C GLY A 29 -15.14 2.45 -1.11
N ASP A 30 -14.37 2.62 -2.17
CA ASP A 30 -14.89 2.86 -3.54
C ASP A 30 -15.17 1.56 -4.31
N ALA A 31 -15.18 0.40 -3.65
CA ALA A 31 -15.51 -0.86 -4.32
C ALA A 31 -16.92 -0.82 -4.96
N PRO A 32 -17.09 -1.37 -6.19
CA PRO A 32 -16.10 -2.04 -7.03
C PRO A 32 -15.11 -1.07 -7.69
N PHE A 33 -13.83 -1.50 -7.77
CA PHE A 33 -12.77 -0.66 -8.31
C PHE A 33 -12.71 -0.70 -9.84
N THR A 34 -12.19 0.36 -10.46
CA THR A 34 -11.80 0.34 -11.88
C THR A 34 -10.44 -0.35 -12.08
N PRO A 35 -10.21 -1.05 -13.18
CA PRO A 35 -8.91 -1.68 -13.45
C PRO A 35 -7.79 -0.66 -13.78
N GLY A 36 -8.17 0.57 -14.14
CA GLY A 36 -7.26 1.62 -14.59
C GLY A 36 -7.48 2.93 -13.87
N ARG A 37 -7.69 4.00 -14.64
CA ARG A 37 -7.85 5.35 -14.11
C ARG A 37 -9.17 5.53 -13.37
N VAL A 38 -9.07 6.14 -12.21
CA VAL A 38 -10.26 6.56 -11.44
C VAL A 38 -10.83 7.87 -11.99
N GLU A 39 -12.08 8.15 -11.64
CA GLU A 39 -12.74 9.40 -12.00
C GLU A 39 -12.06 10.60 -11.32
N PRO A 40 -12.06 11.79 -11.96
CA PRO A 40 -11.52 13.02 -11.36
C PRO A 40 -12.12 13.34 -9.98
N ALA A 41 -13.38 12.95 -9.74
CA ALA A 41 -14.04 13.12 -8.45
C ALA A 41 -13.36 12.31 -7.34
N THR A 42 -12.92 11.08 -7.61
CA THR A 42 -12.17 10.24 -6.67
C THR A 42 -10.83 10.88 -6.34
N VAL A 43 -10.09 11.38 -7.35
CA VAL A 43 -8.80 12.05 -7.14
C VAL A 43 -8.98 13.28 -6.26
N ALA A 44 -9.97 14.12 -6.56
CA ALA A 44 -10.27 15.33 -5.79
C ALA A 44 -10.65 15.00 -4.34
N ALA A 45 -11.53 14.01 -4.14
CA ALA A 45 -11.95 13.57 -2.81
C ALA A 45 -10.77 13.04 -1.99
N LEU A 46 -9.93 12.19 -2.60
CA LEU A 46 -8.77 11.61 -1.95
C LEU A 46 -7.73 12.69 -1.57
N ALA A 47 -7.51 13.68 -2.44
CA ALA A 47 -6.61 14.81 -2.16
C ALA A 47 -7.09 15.62 -0.95
N VAL A 48 -8.39 15.89 -0.85
CA VAL A 48 -8.97 16.61 0.30
C VAL A 48 -8.82 15.78 1.59
N VAL A 49 -9.15 14.49 1.57
CA VAL A 49 -8.99 13.61 2.73
C VAL A 49 -7.51 13.52 3.16
N ALA A 50 -6.62 13.30 2.22
CA ALA A 50 -5.19 13.18 2.49
C ALA A 50 -4.59 14.48 3.06
N ARG A 51 -5.06 15.65 2.60
CA ARG A 51 -4.66 16.96 3.13
C ARG A 51 -5.09 17.11 4.60
N GLU A 52 -6.33 16.74 4.93
CA GLU A 52 -6.84 16.84 6.30
C GLU A 52 -6.13 15.84 7.24
N VAL A 53 -5.85 14.62 6.77
CA VAL A 53 -5.03 13.65 7.51
C VAL A 53 -3.62 14.22 7.75
N ARG A 54 -2.96 14.77 6.73
CA ARG A 54 -1.63 15.40 6.87
C ARG A 54 -1.64 16.51 7.92
N ALA A 55 -2.68 17.35 7.94
CA ALA A 55 -2.81 18.45 8.91
C ALA A 55 -3.04 17.92 10.34
N ALA A 56 -3.76 16.81 10.48
CA ALA A 56 -4.11 16.22 11.77
C ALA A 56 -2.93 15.47 12.44
N VAL A 57 -1.98 14.95 11.66
CA VAL A 57 -0.81 14.19 12.13
C VAL A 57 0.47 14.71 11.44
N PRO A 58 0.92 15.94 11.76
CA PRO A 58 2.06 16.55 11.11
C PRO A 58 3.35 15.76 11.38
N GLY A 59 4.25 15.74 10.39
CA GLY A 59 5.54 15.03 10.49
C GLY A 59 5.46 13.52 10.26
N THR A 60 4.28 12.94 10.17
CA THR A 60 4.10 11.51 9.92
C THR A 60 4.47 11.16 8.47
N THR A 61 5.16 10.05 8.27
CA THR A 61 5.35 9.48 6.93
C THR A 61 4.00 9.05 6.35
N LEU A 62 3.66 9.58 5.17
CA LEU A 62 2.38 9.36 4.52
C LEU A 62 2.57 8.76 3.14
N GLY A 63 1.77 7.75 2.82
CA GLY A 63 1.66 7.13 1.52
C GLY A 63 0.25 7.20 0.95
N ILE A 64 0.14 7.05 -0.36
CA ILE A 64 -1.12 7.04 -1.10
C ILE A 64 -1.19 5.78 -1.98
N ASN A 65 -2.33 5.11 -1.98
CA ASN A 65 -2.67 4.05 -2.93
C ASN A 65 -4.04 4.34 -3.55
N VAL A 66 -4.14 4.28 -4.87
CA VAL A 66 -5.40 4.45 -5.59
C VAL A 66 -5.79 3.15 -6.29
N LEU A 67 -6.77 2.51 -5.71
CA LEU A 67 -7.27 1.19 -6.15
C LEU A 67 -8.15 1.30 -7.40
N LYS A 68 -8.12 0.33 -8.40
CA LYS A 68 -7.25 -0.85 -8.24
C LYS A 68 -5.78 -0.53 -8.58
N ASN A 69 -5.48 0.31 -9.57
CA ASN A 69 -4.10 0.50 -10.07
C ASN A 69 -3.84 1.87 -10.72
N ASP A 70 -4.46 2.95 -10.21
CA ASP A 70 -4.17 4.29 -10.73
C ASP A 70 -2.96 4.92 -10.02
N ALA A 71 -1.77 4.45 -10.40
CA ALA A 71 -0.51 4.94 -9.86
C ALA A 71 -0.27 6.43 -10.15
N ARG A 72 -0.80 6.94 -11.28
CA ARG A 72 -0.66 8.34 -11.68
C ARG A 72 -1.50 9.26 -10.82
N ALA A 73 -2.74 8.86 -10.51
CA ALA A 73 -3.59 9.57 -9.55
C ALA A 73 -2.97 9.53 -8.14
N ALA A 74 -2.44 8.37 -7.71
CA ALA A 74 -1.74 8.25 -6.43
C ALA A 74 -0.56 9.21 -6.34
N LEU A 75 0.25 9.32 -7.40
CA LEU A 75 1.38 10.23 -7.49
C LEU A 75 0.93 11.70 -7.45
N ALA A 76 -0.10 12.06 -8.21
CA ALA A 76 -0.63 13.42 -8.23
C ALA A 76 -1.14 13.86 -6.85
N VAL A 77 -1.90 12.99 -6.17
CA VAL A 77 -2.35 13.24 -4.79
C VAL A 77 -1.16 13.34 -3.84
N ALA A 78 -0.20 12.41 -3.94
CA ALA A 78 0.99 12.41 -3.09
C ALA A 78 1.77 13.73 -3.20
N CYS A 79 2.00 14.21 -4.42
CA CYS A 79 2.64 15.50 -4.66
C CYS A 79 1.84 16.67 -4.07
N ALA A 80 0.52 16.69 -4.28
CA ALA A 80 -0.35 17.78 -3.83
C ALA A 80 -0.40 17.94 -2.31
N VAL A 81 -0.22 16.82 -1.56
CA VAL A 81 -0.30 16.83 -0.09
C VAL A 81 1.07 16.65 0.60
N GLY A 82 2.15 16.54 -0.15
CA GLY A 82 3.49 16.29 0.38
C GLY A 82 3.62 14.89 1.00
N ALA A 83 2.97 13.87 0.43
CA ALA A 83 3.17 12.48 0.85
C ALA A 83 4.53 11.96 0.37
N HIS A 84 5.06 10.93 1.02
CA HIS A 84 6.43 10.46 0.84
C HIS A 84 6.52 9.28 -0.13
N PHE A 85 5.44 8.51 -0.28
CA PHE A 85 5.44 7.33 -1.14
C PHE A 85 4.06 7.05 -1.73
N ILE A 86 4.05 6.25 -2.79
CA ILE A 86 2.83 5.60 -3.30
C ILE A 86 3.01 4.09 -3.26
N ARG A 87 1.90 3.36 -3.10
CA ARG A 87 1.83 1.92 -3.34
C ARG A 87 1.19 1.69 -4.70
N VAL A 88 1.73 0.74 -5.47
CA VAL A 88 1.23 0.39 -6.81
C VAL A 88 1.00 -1.12 -6.86
N ASN A 89 -0.24 -1.52 -7.14
CA ASN A 89 -0.61 -2.94 -7.08
C ASN A 89 -0.13 -3.74 -8.30
N VAL A 90 -0.07 -3.13 -9.49
CA VAL A 90 0.49 -3.74 -10.71
C VAL A 90 1.42 -2.72 -11.37
N HIS A 91 2.70 -2.79 -11.07
CA HIS A 91 3.72 -1.85 -11.57
C HIS A 91 4.50 -2.40 -12.77
N ALA A 92 4.59 -3.73 -12.89
CA ALA A 92 5.15 -4.44 -14.03
C ALA A 92 4.24 -5.59 -14.45
N GLY A 93 4.16 -5.88 -15.75
CA GLY A 93 3.34 -6.95 -16.31
C GLY A 93 1.84 -6.64 -16.35
N ALA A 94 1.03 -7.69 -16.28
CA ALA A 94 -0.43 -7.60 -16.23
C ALA A 94 -1.02 -8.79 -15.47
N VAL A 95 -2.19 -8.57 -14.85
CA VAL A 95 -2.92 -9.59 -14.10
C VAL A 95 -4.40 -9.58 -14.47
N VAL A 96 -5.08 -10.70 -14.25
CA VAL A 96 -6.55 -10.79 -14.30
C VAL A 96 -7.05 -10.72 -12.86
N ALA A 97 -7.90 -9.75 -12.58
CA ALA A 97 -8.51 -9.52 -11.27
C ALA A 97 -10.04 -9.50 -11.40
N ASP A 98 -10.74 -9.28 -10.28
CA ASP A 98 -12.20 -9.10 -10.28
C ASP A 98 -12.68 -7.91 -11.13
N GLN A 99 -11.81 -6.91 -11.35
CA GLN A 99 -12.05 -5.77 -12.24
C GLN A 99 -11.75 -6.06 -13.72
N GLY A 100 -11.30 -7.27 -14.05
CA GLY A 100 -10.84 -7.65 -15.38
C GLY A 100 -9.32 -7.55 -15.54
N LEU A 101 -8.85 -7.16 -16.72
CA LEU A 101 -7.41 -7.04 -17.00
C LEU A 101 -6.84 -5.76 -16.40
N VAL A 102 -5.89 -5.91 -15.47
CA VAL A 102 -5.13 -4.81 -14.88
C VAL A 102 -3.71 -4.84 -15.45
N GLN A 103 -3.30 -3.73 -16.06
CA GLN A 103 -2.00 -3.60 -16.71
C GLN A 103 -1.12 -2.60 -15.97
N ALA A 104 0.18 -2.86 -16.00
CA ALA A 104 1.19 -1.97 -15.47
C ALA A 104 1.28 -0.66 -16.29
N ASP A 105 1.56 0.44 -15.58
CA ASP A 105 1.80 1.75 -16.19
C ASP A 105 3.07 2.43 -15.63
N ALA A 106 4.12 1.64 -15.36
CA ALA A 106 5.39 2.15 -14.86
C ALA A 106 6.00 3.22 -15.76
N TYR A 107 5.84 3.06 -17.08
CA TYR A 107 6.33 4.02 -18.08
C TYR A 107 5.81 5.44 -17.81
N HIS A 108 4.51 5.61 -17.65
CA HIS A 108 3.92 6.93 -17.40
C HIS A 108 4.14 7.38 -15.95
N THR A 109 4.02 6.47 -14.99
CA THR A 109 4.23 6.77 -13.56
C THR A 109 5.62 7.39 -13.30
N LEU A 110 6.67 6.80 -13.87
CA LEU A 110 8.04 7.30 -13.70
C LEU A 110 8.27 8.65 -14.40
N ARG A 111 7.64 8.86 -15.56
CA ARG A 111 7.71 10.13 -16.29
C ARG A 111 6.96 11.23 -15.57
N ASP A 112 5.78 10.95 -15.06
CA ASP A 112 5.02 11.90 -14.27
C ASP A 112 5.78 12.27 -12.98
N ARG A 113 6.38 11.29 -12.28
CA ARG A 113 7.24 11.55 -11.11
C ARG A 113 8.35 12.54 -11.44
N ARG A 114 9.04 12.32 -12.57
CA ARG A 114 10.12 13.21 -13.04
C ARG A 114 9.61 14.59 -13.44
N LEU A 115 8.49 14.64 -14.17
CA LEU A 115 7.89 15.89 -14.65
C LEU A 115 7.43 16.77 -13.47
N LEU A 116 6.86 16.15 -12.44
CA LEU A 116 6.42 16.84 -11.22
C LEU A 116 7.59 17.21 -10.28
N GLY A 117 8.82 16.79 -10.57
CA GLY A 117 9.96 16.98 -9.69
C GLY A 117 9.76 16.34 -8.31
N ALA A 118 8.99 15.25 -8.26
CA ALA A 118 8.52 14.67 -7.01
C ALA A 118 9.54 13.73 -6.38
N ASP A 119 9.88 13.94 -5.12
CA ASP A 119 10.61 12.98 -4.28
C ASP A 119 9.62 12.04 -3.59
N VAL A 120 8.86 11.30 -4.40
CA VAL A 120 7.87 10.31 -3.95
C VAL A 120 8.36 8.92 -4.30
N ARG A 121 8.52 8.05 -3.29
CA ARG A 121 8.96 6.67 -3.46
C ARG A 121 7.84 5.80 -4.01
N ILE A 122 8.19 4.79 -4.81
CA ILE A 122 7.25 3.83 -5.38
C ILE A 122 7.47 2.48 -4.73
N PHE A 123 6.48 2.02 -3.96
CA PHE A 123 6.42 0.66 -3.43
C PHE A 123 5.49 -0.17 -4.30
N ALA A 124 6.03 -1.20 -4.94
CA ALA A 124 5.32 -2.03 -5.91
C ALA A 124 4.98 -3.41 -5.33
N ASP A 125 3.75 -3.87 -5.52
CA ASP A 125 3.34 -5.21 -5.10
C ASP A 125 4.03 -6.27 -5.99
N VAL A 126 4.56 -7.32 -5.36
CA VAL A 126 5.10 -8.51 -6.03
C VAL A 126 4.03 -9.57 -6.06
N GLY A 127 3.71 -10.08 -7.25
CA GLY A 127 2.59 -10.98 -7.46
C GLY A 127 1.26 -10.22 -7.51
N GLY A 128 0.15 -10.92 -7.42
CA GLY A 128 -1.19 -10.33 -7.52
C GLY A 128 -2.03 -10.64 -6.28
N LYS A 129 -2.40 -9.63 -5.51
CA LYS A 129 -3.43 -9.75 -4.48
C LYS A 129 -4.81 -9.65 -5.14
N HIS A 130 -5.71 -10.61 -4.88
CA HIS A 130 -7.00 -10.74 -5.59
C HIS A 130 -6.84 -10.75 -7.12
N ALA A 131 -5.77 -11.39 -7.62
CA ALA A 131 -5.47 -11.41 -9.03
C ALA A 131 -4.63 -12.62 -9.39
N SER A 132 -4.72 -13.04 -10.64
CA SER A 132 -3.90 -14.10 -11.21
C SER A 132 -3.06 -13.52 -12.36
N PRO A 133 -1.76 -13.84 -12.46
CA PRO A 133 -0.96 -13.41 -13.59
C PRO A 133 -1.48 -14.06 -14.88
N LEU A 134 -1.31 -13.38 -16.02
CA LEU A 134 -1.71 -13.90 -17.34
C LEU A 134 -0.90 -15.11 -17.80
N ALA A 135 0.30 -15.28 -17.28
CA ALA A 135 1.18 -16.42 -17.52
C ALA A 135 1.90 -16.78 -16.20
N PRO A 136 2.44 -17.99 -16.07
CA PRO A 136 3.26 -18.34 -14.94
C PRO A 136 4.39 -17.34 -14.73
N VAL A 137 4.51 -16.78 -13.54
CA VAL A 137 5.52 -15.79 -13.17
C VAL A 137 6.39 -16.37 -12.07
N ASP A 138 7.71 -16.38 -12.30
CA ASP A 138 8.67 -16.63 -11.24
C ASP A 138 8.71 -15.40 -10.31
N LEU A 139 8.47 -15.63 -9.01
CA LEU A 139 8.36 -14.56 -8.01
C LEU A 139 9.63 -13.73 -7.89
N GLU A 140 10.79 -14.39 -7.96
CA GLU A 140 12.10 -13.74 -7.84
C GLU A 140 12.43 -12.93 -9.09
N GLN A 141 12.11 -13.48 -10.27
CA GLN A 141 12.27 -12.73 -11.52
C GLN A 141 11.34 -11.51 -11.56
N HIS A 142 10.09 -11.65 -11.11
CA HIS A 142 9.17 -10.52 -11.03
C HIS A 142 9.68 -9.44 -10.05
N ALA A 143 10.23 -9.83 -8.90
CA ALA A 143 10.85 -8.89 -7.97
C ALA A 143 12.02 -8.14 -8.63
N ARG A 144 12.92 -8.85 -9.35
CA ARG A 144 14.00 -8.22 -10.10
C ARG A 144 13.50 -7.29 -11.20
N ASP A 145 12.46 -7.66 -11.93
CA ASP A 145 11.86 -6.80 -12.97
C ASP A 145 11.23 -5.54 -12.39
N LEU A 146 10.52 -5.64 -11.28
CA LEU A 146 9.97 -4.49 -10.55
C LEU A 146 11.09 -3.53 -10.12
N ARG A 147 12.18 -4.06 -9.56
CA ARG A 147 13.30 -3.26 -9.09
C ARG A 147 14.11 -2.65 -10.22
N HIS A 148 14.58 -3.46 -11.17
CA HIS A 148 15.59 -3.03 -12.15
C HIS A 148 15.00 -2.48 -13.44
N ARG A 149 13.80 -2.90 -13.83
CA ARG A 149 13.10 -2.44 -15.04
C ARG A 149 11.95 -1.47 -14.72
N GLY A 150 11.19 -1.77 -13.66
CA GLY A 150 10.13 -0.90 -13.14
C GLY A 150 10.65 0.24 -12.27
N LEU A 151 11.92 0.18 -11.83
CA LEU A 151 12.57 1.19 -10.98
C LEU A 151 11.76 1.51 -9.71
N ALA A 152 11.17 0.46 -9.12
CA ALA A 152 10.51 0.56 -7.83
C ALA A 152 11.54 0.84 -6.73
N ASP A 153 11.19 1.68 -5.77
CA ASP A 153 12.04 2.06 -4.64
C ASP A 153 11.91 1.10 -3.45
N GLY A 154 10.88 0.25 -3.47
CA GLY A 154 10.64 -0.83 -2.52
C GLY A 154 9.58 -1.80 -3.03
N LEU A 155 9.52 -2.98 -2.43
CA LEU A 155 8.59 -4.03 -2.84
C LEU A 155 7.63 -4.40 -1.71
N VAL A 156 6.43 -4.84 -2.08
CA VAL A 156 5.39 -5.29 -1.13
C VAL A 156 5.00 -6.71 -1.47
N VAL A 157 5.20 -7.65 -0.55
CA VAL A 157 4.75 -9.04 -0.68
C VAL A 157 3.45 -9.21 0.09
N SER A 158 2.41 -9.67 -0.58
CA SER A 158 1.07 -9.84 0.02
C SER A 158 0.60 -11.27 -0.07
N GLY A 159 -0.26 -11.67 0.87
CA GLY A 159 -1.04 -12.90 0.75
C GLY A 159 -2.06 -12.81 -0.40
N PRO A 160 -2.74 -13.91 -0.73
CA PRO A 160 -3.63 -14.01 -1.88
C PRO A 160 -4.87 -13.11 -1.77
N ALA A 161 -5.27 -12.72 -0.57
CA ALA A 161 -6.46 -11.91 -0.32
C ALA A 161 -6.26 -10.93 0.84
N THR A 162 -7.19 -9.97 1.00
CA THR A 162 -7.19 -9.02 2.14
C THR A 162 -7.29 -9.78 3.46
N GLY A 163 -6.35 -9.52 4.37
CA GLY A 163 -6.27 -10.23 5.66
C GLY A 163 -5.70 -11.65 5.59
N ALA A 164 -5.52 -12.22 4.39
CA ALA A 164 -4.87 -13.52 4.25
C ALA A 164 -3.37 -13.43 4.57
N ALA A 165 -2.86 -14.46 5.24
CA ALA A 165 -1.47 -14.53 5.65
C ALA A 165 -0.52 -14.52 4.44
N THR A 166 0.55 -13.74 4.54
CA THR A 166 1.64 -13.72 3.57
C THR A 166 2.59 -14.89 3.86
N SER A 167 3.01 -15.59 2.82
CA SER A 167 3.98 -16.68 2.92
C SER A 167 5.36 -16.17 3.32
N LEU A 168 5.88 -16.62 4.46
CA LEU A 168 7.26 -16.30 4.89
C LEU A 168 8.30 -16.75 3.88
N ALA A 169 8.07 -17.90 3.21
CA ALA A 169 8.96 -18.38 2.17
C ALA A 169 9.02 -17.40 0.99
N ASP A 170 7.87 -16.83 0.58
CA ASP A 170 7.83 -15.86 -0.50
C ASP A 170 8.51 -14.54 -0.12
N VAL A 171 8.34 -14.07 1.13
CA VAL A 171 9.06 -12.88 1.63
C VAL A 171 10.57 -13.11 1.58
N LYS A 172 11.05 -14.29 2.04
CA LYS A 172 12.48 -14.67 1.98
C LYS A 172 13.01 -14.69 0.55
N ARG A 173 12.26 -15.29 -0.39
CA ARG A 173 12.62 -15.36 -1.80
C ARG A 173 12.75 -13.97 -2.42
N VAL A 174 11.76 -13.10 -2.21
CA VAL A 174 11.78 -11.71 -2.70
C VAL A 174 12.94 -10.94 -2.08
N ARG A 175 13.13 -11.02 -0.75
CA ARG A 175 14.24 -10.35 -0.06
C ARG A 175 15.61 -10.77 -0.60
N SER A 176 15.78 -12.06 -0.87
CA SER A 176 17.04 -12.58 -1.45
C SER A 176 17.25 -12.13 -2.90
N ALA A 177 16.17 -11.97 -3.67
CA ALA A 177 16.25 -11.56 -5.07
C ALA A 177 16.60 -10.08 -5.25
N VAL A 178 16.24 -9.20 -4.27
CA VAL A 178 16.42 -7.75 -4.32
C VAL A 178 16.90 -7.20 -2.96
N PRO A 179 18.13 -7.49 -2.54
CA PRO A 179 18.63 -7.11 -1.21
C PRO A 179 18.89 -5.60 -1.05
N ASP A 180 18.86 -4.84 -2.14
CA ASP A 180 19.20 -3.42 -2.22
C ASP A 180 18.02 -2.46 -2.01
N VAL A 181 16.80 -2.98 -1.85
CA VAL A 181 15.60 -2.18 -1.57
C VAL A 181 14.78 -2.77 -0.42
N PRO A 182 13.98 -1.94 0.29
CA PRO A 182 13.11 -2.44 1.33
C PRO A 182 12.03 -3.37 0.79
N VAL A 183 11.76 -4.43 1.55
CA VAL A 183 10.67 -5.39 1.29
C VAL A 183 9.68 -5.32 2.45
N LEU A 184 8.44 -4.97 2.15
CA LEU A 184 7.34 -4.88 3.10
C LEU A 184 6.39 -6.06 2.95
N VAL A 185 5.74 -6.44 4.04
CA VAL A 185 4.61 -7.37 4.02
C VAL A 185 3.31 -6.58 3.94
N GLY A 186 2.50 -6.82 2.90
CA GLY A 186 1.33 -6.00 2.55
C GLY A 186 -0.02 -6.52 3.06
N SER A 187 -0.08 -7.67 3.73
CA SER A 187 -1.34 -8.21 4.28
C SER A 187 -1.11 -9.33 5.30
N GLY A 188 -2.13 -9.60 6.11
CA GLY A 188 -2.21 -10.76 7.00
C GLY A 188 -1.28 -10.71 8.21
N ALA A 189 -0.62 -9.59 8.47
CA ALA A 189 0.13 -9.43 9.70
C ALA A 189 -0.81 -9.25 10.90
N THR A 190 -0.55 -10.01 11.97
CA THR A 190 -1.26 -9.97 13.25
C THR A 190 -0.24 -9.79 14.39
N PRO A 191 -0.65 -9.49 15.61
CA PRO A 191 0.29 -9.45 16.74
C PRO A 191 1.09 -10.74 16.90
N GLU A 192 0.50 -11.89 16.59
CA GLU A 192 1.10 -13.22 16.75
C GLU A 192 2.19 -13.49 15.69
N THR A 193 2.09 -12.85 14.51
CA THR A 193 3.02 -13.06 13.38
C THR A 193 3.97 -11.90 13.13
N ALA A 194 3.74 -10.74 13.75
CA ALA A 194 4.47 -9.50 13.46
C ALA A 194 5.98 -9.63 13.66
N ALA A 195 6.41 -10.19 14.79
CA ALA A 195 7.84 -10.36 15.09
C ALA A 195 8.54 -11.30 14.08
N GLU A 196 7.89 -12.41 13.73
CA GLU A 196 8.43 -13.35 12.75
C GLU A 196 8.55 -12.73 11.36
N LEU A 197 7.52 -11.99 10.90
CA LEU A 197 7.54 -11.28 9.63
C LEU A 197 8.63 -10.21 9.58
N LEU A 198 8.81 -9.44 10.66
CA LEU A 198 9.83 -8.40 10.78
C LEU A 198 11.26 -8.94 10.93
N SER A 199 11.44 -10.22 11.27
CA SER A 199 12.76 -10.84 11.23
C SER A 199 13.31 -10.96 9.79
N ILE A 200 12.45 -10.78 8.78
CA ILE A 200 12.79 -10.97 7.36
C ILE A 200 12.48 -9.71 6.53
N ALA A 201 11.35 -9.07 6.81
CA ALA A 201 10.87 -7.88 6.12
C ALA A 201 11.29 -6.59 6.84
N ASP A 202 11.39 -5.49 6.10
CA ASP A 202 11.74 -4.18 6.63
C ASP A 202 10.53 -3.43 7.23
N GLY A 203 9.32 -3.95 7.06
CA GLY A 203 8.11 -3.36 7.61
C GLY A 203 6.83 -4.10 7.23
N LEU A 204 5.74 -3.69 7.86
CA LEU A 204 4.40 -4.27 7.68
C LEU A 204 3.40 -3.19 7.27
N ILE A 205 2.53 -3.48 6.30
CA ILE A 205 1.34 -2.69 5.99
C ILE A 205 0.14 -3.42 6.61
N VAL A 206 -0.47 -2.81 7.62
CA VAL A 206 -1.53 -3.43 8.41
C VAL A 206 -2.82 -2.60 8.32
N GLY A 207 -3.91 -3.26 7.97
CA GLY A 207 -5.23 -2.66 7.95
C GLY A 207 -6.20 -3.41 8.88
N THR A 208 -6.66 -4.57 8.44
CA THR A 208 -7.72 -5.36 9.09
C THR A 208 -7.43 -5.69 10.56
N ALA A 209 -6.19 -6.06 10.90
CA ALA A 209 -5.83 -6.48 12.26
C ALA A 209 -5.99 -5.38 13.32
N VAL A 210 -5.89 -4.10 12.94
CA VAL A 210 -6.04 -2.95 13.84
C VAL A 210 -7.44 -2.35 13.85
N LYS A 211 -8.35 -2.87 13.02
CA LYS A 211 -9.76 -2.44 13.00
C LYS A 211 -10.57 -3.15 14.08
N ARG A 212 -11.66 -2.50 14.53
CA ARG A 212 -12.59 -3.11 15.49
C ARG A 212 -13.13 -4.43 14.96
N GLN A 213 -13.11 -5.46 15.80
CA GLN A 213 -13.53 -6.83 15.48
C GLN A 213 -12.79 -7.48 14.29
N GLY A 214 -11.71 -6.86 13.79
CA GLY A 214 -11.04 -7.33 12.57
C GLY A 214 -11.84 -7.10 11.29
N ASP A 215 -12.79 -6.21 11.31
CA ASP A 215 -13.60 -5.85 10.15
C ASP A 215 -13.01 -4.61 9.46
N VAL A 216 -12.64 -4.74 8.19
CA VAL A 216 -12.00 -3.69 7.39
C VAL A 216 -12.87 -2.43 7.25
N ALA A 217 -14.21 -2.57 7.30
CA ALA A 217 -15.15 -1.45 7.23
C ALA A 217 -15.28 -0.69 8.55
N SER A 218 -14.84 -1.28 9.67
CA SER A 218 -14.89 -0.66 10.98
C SER A 218 -13.79 0.37 11.18
N SER A 219 -13.96 1.24 12.22
CA SER A 219 -12.92 2.19 12.64
C SER A 219 -11.72 1.48 13.26
N VAL A 220 -10.58 2.18 13.29
CA VAL A 220 -9.38 1.73 14.01
C VAL A 220 -9.69 1.60 15.51
N ASP A 221 -9.16 0.55 16.11
CA ASP A 221 -9.21 0.29 17.55
C ASP A 221 -7.82 0.61 18.15
N PRO A 222 -7.68 1.66 18.97
CA PRO A 222 -6.38 2.05 19.51
C PRO A 222 -5.70 0.96 20.35
N GLU A 223 -6.50 0.09 21.01
CA GLU A 223 -5.94 -1.01 21.80
C GLU A 223 -5.31 -2.08 20.91
N ARG A 224 -5.98 -2.41 19.79
CA ARG A 224 -5.43 -3.34 18.80
C ARG A 224 -4.18 -2.79 18.14
N VAL A 225 -4.09 -1.46 17.92
CA VAL A 225 -2.88 -0.81 17.41
C VAL A 225 -1.74 -0.99 18.40
N ARG A 226 -1.93 -0.62 19.68
CA ARG A 226 -0.90 -0.77 20.71
C ARG A 226 -0.43 -2.21 20.87
N ARG A 227 -1.36 -3.18 20.86
CA ARG A 227 -1.04 -4.60 20.93
C ARG A 227 -0.17 -5.05 19.75
N LEU A 228 -0.51 -4.64 18.54
CA LEU A 228 0.28 -4.97 17.34
C LEU A 228 1.68 -4.34 17.41
N VAL A 229 1.78 -3.06 17.76
CA VAL A 229 3.05 -2.34 17.86
C VAL A 229 3.95 -2.95 18.95
N ALA A 230 3.38 -3.33 20.09
CA ALA A 230 4.12 -4.01 21.15
C ALA A 230 4.67 -5.38 20.72
N ALA A 231 3.93 -6.11 19.88
CA ALA A 231 4.38 -7.39 19.35
C ALA A 231 5.39 -7.27 18.18
N ALA A 232 5.48 -6.09 17.56
CA ALA A 232 6.37 -5.78 16.43
C ALA A 232 7.75 -5.22 16.86
N ARG A 233 7.90 -4.87 18.13
CA ARG A 233 9.13 -4.30 18.75
C ARG A 233 9.80 -5.28 19.69
#